data_4d29abd7fbf75d50d632fec636c12e89
#
_entry.id   4d29abd7fbf75d50d632fec636c12e89
#
_cell.length_a   1.000
_cell.length_b   1.000
_cell.length_c   1.000
_cell.angle_alpha   90.00
_cell.angle_beta   90.00
_cell.angle_gamma   90.00
#
_symmetry.space_group_name_H-M   'P 1'
#
loop_
_entity.id
_entity.type
_entity.pdbx_description
1 polymer ?
#
loop_
_entity_poly.entity_id
_entity_poly.type
_entity_poly.pdbx_seq_one_letter_code
_entity_poly.pdbx_strand_id
1 'polypeptide(L)'
;VLSEFTPQEQAALKAIQGATDQLPSIVARVVAAARGAIRAGGYELGAEGTIPDQIESDVVAIARWRWLIAFSQLQRLQTNERQAAHDLGQARLDAAGRQQLSIEPPQPGVNAPSG
;
A
#
# COMPACT_ATOMS: atom_id res chain seq x y z
N VAL A 1 -0.72 4.00 -7.23
CA VAL A 1 -2.12 3.59 -6.90
C VAL A 1 -3.08 4.01 -7.99
N LEU A 2 -2.93 5.23 -8.50
CA LEU A 2 -3.85 5.72 -9.53
C LEU A 2 -3.79 4.87 -10.81
N SER A 3 -2.64 4.32 -11.15
CA SER A 3 -2.47 3.47 -12.33
C SER A 3 -3.23 2.15 -12.24
N GLU A 4 -3.69 1.75 -11.04
CA GLU A 4 -4.49 0.55 -10.84
C GLU A 4 -5.94 0.71 -11.30
N PHE A 5 -6.34 1.90 -11.70
CA PHE A 5 -7.68 2.21 -12.17
C PHE A 5 -7.71 2.37 -13.68
N THR A 6 -8.85 2.05 -14.28
CA THR A 6 -9.03 2.30 -15.72
C THR A 6 -9.00 3.80 -16.01
N PRO A 7 -8.72 4.22 -17.27
CA PRO A 7 -8.77 5.64 -17.60
C PRO A 7 -10.09 6.33 -17.27
N GLN A 8 -11.22 5.63 -17.42
CA GLN A 8 -12.52 6.17 -17.05
C GLN A 8 -12.65 6.37 -15.56
N GLU A 9 -12.18 5.40 -14.76
CA GLU A 9 -12.16 5.51 -13.31
C GLU A 9 -11.24 6.63 -12.86
N GLN A 10 -10.07 6.76 -13.48
CA GLN A 10 -9.14 7.85 -13.17
C GLN A 10 -9.77 9.22 -13.42
N ALA A 11 -10.49 9.37 -14.53
CA ALA A 11 -11.20 10.61 -14.84
C ALA A 11 -12.26 10.93 -13.77
N ALA A 12 -13.01 9.92 -13.36
CA ALA A 12 -14.03 10.08 -12.31
C ALA A 12 -13.39 10.48 -10.98
N LEU A 13 -12.27 9.86 -10.63
CA LEU A 13 -11.54 10.18 -9.38
C LEU A 13 -10.99 11.59 -9.40
N LYS A 14 -10.46 12.04 -10.55
CA LYS A 14 -9.92 13.39 -10.68
C LYS A 14 -11.01 14.46 -10.63
N ALA A 15 -12.25 14.11 -10.99
CA ALA A 15 -13.36 15.03 -10.94
C ALA A 15 -13.84 15.33 -9.51
N ILE A 16 -13.48 14.47 -8.55
CA ILE A 16 -13.84 14.68 -7.15
C ILE A 16 -12.81 15.60 -6.50
N GLN A 17 -13.28 16.75 -6.04
CA GLN A 17 -12.41 17.75 -5.44
C GLN A 17 -11.71 17.20 -4.21
N GLY A 18 -10.38 17.31 -4.19
CA GLY A 18 -9.56 16.89 -3.07
C GLY A 18 -9.24 15.41 -3.01
N ALA A 19 -9.85 14.58 -3.86
CA ALA A 19 -9.63 13.12 -3.81
C ALA A 19 -8.18 12.76 -4.15
N THR A 20 -7.64 13.29 -5.24
CA THR A 20 -6.25 13.03 -5.63
C THR A 20 -5.25 13.71 -4.72
N ASP A 21 -5.61 14.82 -4.09
CA ASP A 21 -4.74 15.54 -3.15
C ASP A 21 -4.51 14.75 -1.86
N GLN A 22 -5.47 13.89 -1.47
CA GLN A 22 -5.36 13.06 -0.28
C GLN A 22 -4.52 11.80 -0.51
N LEU A 23 -4.35 11.39 -1.76
CA LEU A 23 -3.72 10.12 -2.08
C LEU A 23 -2.27 9.99 -1.58
N PRO A 24 -1.39 10.99 -1.78
CA PRO A 24 -0.02 10.86 -1.26
C PRO A 24 0.04 10.67 0.25
N SER A 25 -0.83 11.33 0.99
CA SER A 25 -0.90 11.20 2.44
C SER A 25 -1.35 9.80 2.86
N ILE A 26 -2.35 9.26 2.17
CA ILE A 26 -2.84 7.89 2.43
C ILE A 26 -1.74 6.88 2.15
N VAL A 27 -1.07 7.00 1.00
CA VAL A 27 0.04 6.11 0.63
C VAL A 27 1.15 6.17 1.67
N ALA A 28 1.55 7.38 2.11
CA ALA A 28 2.60 7.54 3.11
C ALA A 28 2.24 6.84 4.42
N ARG A 29 0.98 6.93 4.86
CA ARG A 29 0.53 6.25 6.09
C ARG A 29 0.57 4.75 5.94
N VAL A 30 0.16 4.22 4.78
CA VAL A 30 0.18 2.77 4.55
C VAL A 30 1.62 2.26 4.49
N VAL A 31 2.51 2.99 3.82
CA VAL A 31 3.94 2.64 3.78
C VAL A 31 4.53 2.62 5.19
N ALA A 32 4.23 3.65 6.00
CA ALA A 32 4.72 3.72 7.37
C ALA A 32 4.20 2.54 8.21
N ALA A 33 2.92 2.18 8.05
CA ALA A 33 2.35 1.04 8.75
C ALA A 33 2.99 -0.28 8.31
N ALA A 34 3.25 -0.44 7.01
CA ALA A 34 3.91 -1.62 6.47
C ALA A 34 5.34 -1.75 7.01
N ARG A 35 6.09 -0.66 7.02
CA ARG A 35 7.45 -0.64 7.58
C ARG A 35 7.44 -0.98 9.06
N GLY A 36 6.44 -0.47 9.79
CA GLY A 36 6.27 -0.79 11.22
C GLY A 36 6.02 -2.28 11.46
N ALA A 37 5.19 -2.91 10.64
CA ALA A 37 4.92 -4.35 10.73
C ALA A 37 6.17 -5.17 10.43
N ILE A 38 6.94 -4.80 9.41
CA ILE A 38 8.18 -5.47 9.04
C ILE A 38 9.20 -5.37 10.19
N ARG A 39 9.32 -4.18 10.76
CA ARG A 39 10.24 -3.97 11.91
C ARG A 39 9.79 -4.78 13.12
N ALA A 40 8.49 -4.83 13.39
CA ALA A 40 7.94 -5.61 14.50
C ALA A 40 8.22 -7.10 14.34
N GLY A 41 8.27 -7.59 13.10
CA GLY A 41 8.64 -8.98 12.80
C GLY A 41 10.14 -9.27 12.86
N GLY A 42 10.97 -8.26 13.10
CA GLY A 42 12.42 -8.43 13.18
C GLY A 42 13.13 -8.43 11.84
N TYR A 43 12.45 -8.10 10.76
CA TYR A 43 13.07 -8.01 9.43
C TYR A 43 13.81 -6.68 9.27
N GLU A 44 14.86 -6.70 8.44
CA GLU A 44 15.59 -5.49 8.10
C GLU A 44 14.78 -4.61 7.16
N LEU A 45 14.91 -3.29 7.35
CA LEU A 45 14.33 -2.29 6.47
C LEU A 45 15.42 -1.67 5.60
N GLY A 46 15.07 -1.38 4.33
CA GLY A 46 15.93 -0.63 3.43
C GLY A 46 15.87 0.87 3.69
N ALA A 47 16.11 1.65 2.65
CA ALA A 47 16.09 3.11 2.73
C ALA A 47 14.75 3.62 3.27
N GLU A 48 14.78 4.78 3.92
CA GLU A 48 13.59 5.41 4.45
C GLU A 48 12.52 5.56 3.37
N GLY A 49 11.28 5.21 3.71
CA GLY A 49 10.15 5.31 2.78
C GLY A 49 10.03 4.16 1.78
N THR A 50 10.94 3.19 1.80
CA THR A 50 10.87 2.04 0.91
C THR A 50 10.24 0.84 1.60
N ILE A 51 9.75 -0.10 0.80
CA ILE A 51 9.16 -1.36 1.26
C ILE A 51 9.75 -2.52 0.46
N PRO A 52 9.79 -3.74 1.03
CA PRO A 52 10.20 -4.91 0.26
C PRO A 52 9.30 -5.16 -0.94
N ASP A 53 9.88 -5.63 -2.05
CA ASP A 53 9.12 -5.91 -3.27
C ASP A 53 8.00 -6.94 -3.03
N GLN A 54 8.22 -7.88 -2.10
CA GLN A 54 7.24 -8.92 -1.80
C GLN A 54 5.91 -8.39 -1.28
N ILE A 55 5.89 -7.18 -0.71
CA ILE A 55 4.67 -6.60 -0.14
C ILE A 55 4.18 -5.37 -0.88
N GLU A 56 4.80 -5.02 -2.01
CA GLU A 56 4.41 -3.84 -2.77
C GLU A 56 2.94 -3.91 -3.21
N SER A 57 2.52 -5.04 -3.77
CA SER A 57 1.12 -5.21 -4.19
C SER A 57 0.15 -5.14 -3.00
N ASP A 58 0.57 -5.63 -1.83
CA ASP A 58 -0.24 -5.56 -0.62
C ASP A 58 -0.44 -4.12 -0.18
N VAL A 59 0.63 -3.32 -0.22
CA VAL A 59 0.58 -1.90 0.13
C VAL A 59 -0.32 -1.14 -0.85
N VAL A 60 -0.19 -1.41 -2.14
CA VAL A 60 -1.04 -0.79 -3.16
C VAL A 60 -2.51 -1.13 -2.93
N ALA A 61 -2.82 -2.39 -2.64
CA ALA A 61 -4.20 -2.83 -2.39
C ALA A 61 -4.80 -2.14 -1.16
N ILE A 62 -4.03 -2.02 -0.08
CA ILE A 62 -4.47 -1.35 1.14
C ILE A 62 -4.68 0.13 0.90
N ALA A 63 -3.72 0.80 0.24
CA ALA A 63 -3.82 2.23 -0.05
C ALA A 63 -5.01 2.53 -0.95
N ARG A 64 -5.22 1.71 -1.99
CA ARG A 64 -6.36 1.85 -2.89
C ARG A 64 -7.68 1.76 -2.14
N TRP A 65 -7.85 0.74 -1.30
CA TRP A 65 -9.08 0.55 -0.55
C TRP A 65 -9.32 1.71 0.42
N ARG A 66 -8.29 2.13 1.18
CA ARG A 66 -8.41 3.25 2.12
C ARG A 66 -8.79 4.54 1.42
N TRP A 67 -8.23 4.77 0.22
CA TRP A 67 -8.58 5.95 -0.56
C TRP A 67 -10.05 5.91 -0.99
N LEU A 68 -10.52 4.75 -1.44
CA LEU A 68 -11.91 4.60 -1.89
C LEU A 68 -12.92 4.79 -0.75
N ILE A 69 -12.61 4.32 0.45
CA ILE A 69 -13.53 4.47 1.59
C ILE A 69 -13.46 5.87 2.22
N ALA A 70 -12.41 6.64 1.94
CA ALA A 70 -12.27 8.00 2.46
C ALA A 70 -13.28 8.98 1.85
N PHE A 71 -13.83 8.66 0.68
CA PHE A 71 -14.76 9.53 -0.03
C PHE A 71 -16.02 8.76 -0.37
N SER A 72 -17.17 9.27 0.13
CA SER A 72 -18.46 8.62 -0.12
C SER A 72 -18.83 8.56 -1.60
N GLN A 73 -18.34 9.51 -2.40
CA GLN A 73 -18.57 9.55 -3.83
C GLN A 73 -17.91 8.39 -4.58
N LEU A 74 -16.97 7.71 -3.94
CA LEU A 74 -16.23 6.60 -4.56
C LEU A 74 -16.83 5.23 -4.26
N GLN A 75 -18.02 5.19 -3.66
CA GLN A 75 -18.64 3.93 -3.25
C GLN A 75 -18.78 2.93 -4.40
N ARG A 76 -19.07 3.40 -5.62
CA ARG A 76 -19.21 2.52 -6.78
C ARG A 76 -17.90 1.83 -7.18
N LEU A 77 -16.77 2.36 -6.75
CA LEU A 77 -15.44 1.79 -7.03
C LEU A 77 -15.00 0.83 -5.93
N GLN A 78 -15.79 0.67 -4.88
CA GLN A 78 -15.52 -0.25 -3.77
C GLN A 78 -16.02 -1.64 -4.17
N THR A 79 -15.25 -2.33 -5.01
CA THR A 79 -15.63 -3.66 -5.49
C THR A 79 -15.23 -4.75 -4.51
N ASN A 80 -15.87 -5.91 -4.60
CA ASN A 80 -15.52 -7.06 -3.76
C ASN A 80 -14.09 -7.52 -3.98
N GLU A 81 -13.60 -7.44 -5.22
CA GLU A 81 -12.21 -7.80 -5.54
C GLU A 81 -11.23 -6.86 -4.86
N ARG A 82 -11.52 -5.55 -4.83
CA ARG A 82 -10.66 -4.57 -4.18
C ARG A 82 -10.67 -4.74 -2.67
N GLN A 83 -11.83 -5.05 -2.09
CA GLN A 83 -11.92 -5.36 -0.67
C GLN A 83 -11.14 -6.62 -0.32
N ALA A 84 -11.29 -7.68 -1.12
CA ALA A 84 -10.57 -8.92 -0.91
C ALA A 84 -9.07 -8.72 -1.00
N ALA A 85 -8.61 -7.91 -1.96
CA ALA A 85 -7.19 -7.58 -2.09
C ALA A 85 -6.67 -6.80 -0.87
N HIS A 86 -7.46 -5.86 -0.36
CA HIS A 86 -7.13 -5.15 0.88
C HIS A 86 -7.02 -6.11 2.06
N ASP A 87 -8.00 -7.00 2.21
CA ASP A 87 -8.02 -7.94 3.35
C ASP A 87 -6.84 -8.90 3.29
N LEU A 88 -6.51 -9.40 2.10
CA LEU A 88 -5.33 -10.23 1.91
C LEU A 88 -4.05 -9.48 2.22
N GLY A 89 -3.92 -8.25 1.72
CA GLY A 89 -2.75 -7.41 1.98
C GLY A 89 -2.57 -7.14 3.46
N GLN A 90 -3.66 -6.83 4.16
CA GLN A 90 -3.61 -6.59 5.60
C GLN A 90 -3.20 -7.85 6.36
N ALA A 91 -3.74 -9.02 5.98
CA ALA A 91 -3.37 -10.29 6.59
C ALA A 91 -1.89 -10.60 6.39
N ARG A 92 -1.34 -10.29 5.22
CA ARG A 92 0.08 -10.49 4.91
C ARG A 92 0.97 -9.56 5.74
N LEU A 93 0.57 -8.31 5.95
CA LEU A 93 1.32 -7.39 6.81
C LEU A 93 1.27 -7.86 8.27
N ASP A 94 0.12 -8.33 8.73
CA ASP A 94 -0.01 -8.88 10.08
C ASP A 94 0.88 -10.11 10.26
N ALA A 95 0.94 -10.97 9.24
CA ALA A 95 1.82 -12.15 9.25
C ALA A 95 3.29 -11.72 9.29
N ALA A 96 3.69 -10.68 8.57
CA ALA A 96 5.05 -10.16 8.63
C ALA A 96 5.39 -9.66 10.04
N GLY A 97 4.45 -8.98 10.70
CA GLY A 97 4.64 -8.51 12.07
C GLY A 97 4.80 -9.65 13.07
N ARG A 98 4.32 -10.85 12.74
CA ARG A 98 4.47 -12.06 13.57
C ARG A 98 5.55 -13.02 13.06
N GLN A 99 6.40 -12.57 12.13
CA GLN A 99 7.45 -13.40 11.52
C GLN A 99 6.92 -14.64 10.80
N GLN A 100 5.71 -14.56 10.26
CA GLN A 100 5.06 -15.66 9.54
C GLN A 100 5.13 -15.50 8.03
N LEU A 101 5.85 -14.49 7.55
CA LEU A 101 6.03 -14.21 6.14
C LEU A 101 7.52 -14.17 5.83
N SER A 102 7.93 -14.84 4.75
CA SER A 102 9.33 -14.80 4.32
C SER A 102 9.59 -13.51 3.55
N ILE A 103 10.51 -12.69 4.07
CA ILE A 103 10.88 -11.42 3.46
C ILE A 103 12.39 -11.39 3.31
N GLU A 104 12.86 -11.15 2.08
CA GLU A 104 14.28 -11.03 1.80
C GLU A 104 14.83 -9.72 2.38
N PRO A 105 16.04 -9.74 2.98
CA PRO A 105 16.69 -8.51 3.42
C PRO A 105 16.95 -7.57 2.24
N PRO A 106 17.02 -6.24 2.48
CA PRO A 106 17.36 -5.30 1.42
C PRO A 106 18.71 -5.64 0.79
N GLN A 107 18.79 -5.56 -0.53
CA GLN A 107 20.02 -5.79 -1.28
C GLN A 107 20.88 -4.53 -1.26
N PRO A 108 22.18 -4.62 -0.92
CA PRO A 108 23.05 -3.44 -1.01
C PRO A 108 23.08 -2.90 -2.44
N GLY A 109 22.95 -1.59 -2.56
CA GLY A 109 22.97 -0.92 -3.86
C GLY A 109 21.69 -1.03 -4.66
N VAL A 110 20.69 -1.81 -4.20
CA VAL A 110 19.39 -1.96 -4.89
C VAL A 110 18.30 -1.21 -4.14
N ASN A 111 18.05 -1.61 -2.88
CA ASN A 111 16.99 -0.99 -2.08
C ASN A 111 17.54 0.07 -1.13
N ALA A 112 18.80 0.01 -0.79
CA ALA A 112 19.48 1.01 0.02
C ALA A 112 20.19 2.02 -0.88
N PRO A 113 20.03 3.33 -0.66
CA PRO A 113 20.61 4.34 -1.56
C PRO A 113 22.12 4.30 -1.65
N SER A 114 22.79 3.93 -0.62
CA SER A 114 24.25 3.95 -0.58
C SER A 114 24.87 2.59 -0.63
N GLY A 115 24.10 1.62 -0.90
CA GLY A 115 24.56 0.25 -0.95
C GLY A 115 25.20 -0.23 0.34
#